data_5d7fe130b7ec59c653891f82002e11ad
#
_entry.id   5d7fe130b7ec59c653891f82002e11ad
#
_cell.length_a   1.000
_cell.length_b   1.000
_cell.length_c   1.000
_cell.angle_alpha   90.00
_cell.angle_beta   90.00
_cell.angle_gamma   90.00
#
_symmetry.space_group_name_H-M   'P 1'
#
loop_
_entity.id
_entity.type
_entity.pdbx_description
1 polymer ?
#
loop_
_entity_poly.entity_id
_entity_poly.type
_entity_poly.pdbx_seq_one_letter_code
_entity_poly.pdbx_strand_id
1 'polypeptide(L)'
;KLALGIGDDAAVWSTGPGLTVATTDTMVEGSHFFIDQIGWRNLGWKAISTNTSDVGAMGCRPTFALVTLGLRADLPVSGLVEMYAGMMDALEHSGGLIAGGDVVKSPVFFVTVALEGQSVTIGEKAHLLRRDKAKPGDLIAVTGPLGCSGGGLRLALGNDRPSDLKKEDSAHLNLAHFHPYPRVSEGIALARAGVKSAMDISDGLLDDLGKLCKESQVGAIIRASDVPADATLRSAFPDDWLALALGGGEDYELLFTAPAEIMDIAIRAMDGPISIVGEIHPAPTGVIVVDDSDSPISVATGGWDHFDHNSQSS
;
A
#
# COMPACT_ATOMS: atom_id res chain seq x y z
N LYS A 1 7.46 3.19 -26.45
CA LYS A 1 8.83 3.13 -25.93
C LYS A 1 8.76 3.02 -24.42
N LEU A 2 9.46 2.06 -23.80
CA LEU A 2 9.55 1.95 -22.34
C LEU A 2 10.18 3.24 -21.78
N ALA A 3 9.49 3.88 -20.84
CA ALA A 3 9.93 5.11 -20.19
C ALA A 3 10.48 4.84 -18.79
N LEU A 4 9.95 3.83 -18.09
CA LEU A 4 10.37 3.37 -16.77
C LEU A 4 10.21 1.84 -16.74
N GLY A 5 11.21 1.13 -16.23
CA GLY A 5 11.21 -0.32 -16.08
C GLY A 5 11.25 -0.73 -14.61
N ILE A 6 12.02 -1.80 -14.32
CA ILE A 6 12.22 -2.33 -12.97
C ILE A 6 12.82 -1.24 -12.06
N GLY A 7 12.32 -1.11 -10.82
CA GLY A 7 12.79 -0.15 -9.81
C GLY A 7 11.73 0.83 -9.30
N ASP A 8 10.48 0.69 -9.75
CA ASP A 8 9.33 1.49 -9.26
C ASP A 8 8.08 0.60 -9.17
N ASP A 9 6.96 1.12 -8.63
CA ASP A 9 5.71 0.37 -8.40
C ASP A 9 5.12 -0.21 -9.69
N ALA A 10 5.35 0.45 -10.85
CA ALA A 10 4.85 -0.03 -12.14
C ALA A 10 5.79 0.30 -13.31
N ALA A 11 5.73 -0.50 -14.39
CA ALA A 11 6.37 -0.18 -15.65
C ALA A 11 5.61 0.92 -16.41
N VAL A 12 6.33 1.76 -17.17
CA VAL A 12 5.75 2.90 -17.88
C VAL A 12 6.18 2.90 -19.34
N TRP A 13 5.24 3.06 -20.24
CA TRP A 13 5.51 3.26 -21.67
C TRP A 13 4.49 4.22 -22.30
N SER A 14 4.88 4.80 -23.43
CA SER A 14 4.02 5.75 -24.15
C SER A 14 3.14 5.02 -25.15
N THR A 15 1.83 5.23 -25.05
CA THR A 15 0.81 4.72 -25.99
C THR A 15 0.02 5.82 -26.69
N GLY A 16 0.32 7.11 -26.40
CA GLY A 16 -0.41 8.26 -26.93
C GLY A 16 0.07 9.55 -26.25
N PRO A 17 -0.78 10.53 -26.04
CA PRO A 17 -0.41 11.81 -25.43
C PRO A 17 -0.05 11.73 -23.95
N GLY A 18 -0.32 10.59 -23.28
CA GLY A 18 0.06 10.31 -21.88
C GLY A 18 1.04 9.17 -21.75
N LEU A 19 1.24 8.72 -20.50
CA LEU A 19 2.01 7.53 -20.17
C LEU A 19 1.05 6.47 -19.65
N THR A 20 1.22 5.24 -20.08
CA THR A 20 0.56 4.08 -19.49
C THR A 20 1.51 3.47 -18.45
N VAL A 21 0.98 3.15 -17.29
CA VAL A 21 1.63 2.35 -16.25
C VAL A 21 1.01 0.95 -16.27
N ALA A 22 1.76 -0.06 -15.84
CA ALA A 22 1.23 -1.40 -15.62
C ALA A 22 1.91 -2.04 -14.42
N THR A 23 1.13 -2.76 -13.65
CA THR A 23 1.57 -3.55 -12.50
C THR A 23 0.94 -4.92 -12.50
N THR A 24 1.40 -5.82 -11.65
CA THR A 24 0.78 -7.13 -11.43
C THR A 24 1.13 -7.66 -10.06
N ASP A 25 0.10 -8.14 -9.36
CA ASP A 25 0.22 -8.85 -8.09
C ASP A 25 -0.47 -10.21 -8.13
N THR A 26 0.06 -11.12 -7.34
CA THR A 26 -0.51 -12.47 -7.17
C THR A 26 -0.75 -12.77 -5.70
N MET A 27 -1.96 -13.17 -5.39
CA MET A 27 -2.34 -13.68 -4.07
C MET A 27 -2.52 -15.19 -4.13
N VAL A 28 -1.86 -15.92 -3.23
CA VAL A 28 -1.88 -17.39 -3.14
C VAL A 28 -2.49 -17.82 -1.82
N GLU A 29 -3.46 -18.73 -1.86
CA GLU A 29 -4.06 -19.30 -0.65
C GLU A 29 -3.02 -20.05 0.18
N GLY A 30 -3.06 -19.85 1.49
CA GLY A 30 -2.10 -20.40 2.44
C GLY A 30 -0.84 -19.57 2.63
N SER A 31 -0.61 -18.54 1.77
CA SER A 31 0.50 -17.57 1.90
C SER A 31 -0.02 -16.16 2.14
N HIS A 32 -0.87 -15.66 1.26
CA HIS A 32 -1.35 -14.28 1.27
C HIS A 32 -2.78 -14.17 1.82
N PHE A 33 -3.53 -15.27 1.85
CA PHE A 33 -4.87 -15.31 2.41
C PHE A 33 -5.29 -16.73 2.78
N PHE A 34 -6.28 -16.80 3.66
CA PHE A 34 -7.07 -18.02 3.93
C PHE A 34 -8.53 -17.66 3.64
N ILE A 35 -9.17 -18.40 2.70
CA ILE A 35 -10.52 -18.05 2.22
C ILE A 35 -11.57 -18.04 3.34
N ASP A 36 -11.42 -18.90 4.34
CA ASP A 36 -12.32 -18.97 5.51
C ASP A 36 -12.21 -17.75 6.43
N GLN A 37 -11.10 -16.99 6.35
CA GLN A 37 -10.88 -15.78 7.14
C GLN A 37 -11.30 -14.52 6.39
N ILE A 38 -10.81 -14.35 5.16
CA ILE A 38 -11.05 -13.14 4.37
C ILE A 38 -12.46 -13.13 3.76
N GLY A 39 -12.98 -14.28 3.33
CA GLY A 39 -14.22 -14.39 2.56
C GLY A 39 -14.08 -13.97 1.10
N TRP A 40 -14.95 -14.49 0.24
CA TRP A 40 -14.83 -14.34 -1.22
C TRP A 40 -14.89 -12.89 -1.70
N ARG A 41 -15.85 -12.11 -1.17
CA ARG A 41 -16.04 -10.72 -1.61
C ARG A 41 -14.85 -9.85 -1.24
N ASN A 42 -14.33 -9.98 -0.02
CA ASN A 42 -13.15 -9.24 0.42
C ASN A 42 -11.88 -9.68 -0.33
N LEU A 43 -11.74 -10.98 -0.66
CA LEU A 43 -10.64 -11.45 -1.50
C LEU A 43 -10.64 -10.75 -2.86
N GLY A 44 -11.81 -10.65 -3.49
CA GLY A 44 -11.95 -9.92 -4.75
C GLY A 44 -11.63 -8.45 -4.63
N TRP A 45 -12.14 -7.79 -3.59
CA TRP A 45 -11.80 -6.39 -3.29
C TRP A 45 -10.29 -6.21 -3.11
N LYS A 46 -9.66 -7.00 -2.23
CA LYS A 46 -8.24 -6.89 -1.91
C LYS A 46 -7.36 -7.13 -3.15
N ALA A 47 -7.68 -8.14 -3.97
CA ALA A 47 -6.92 -8.46 -5.18
C ALA A 47 -6.90 -7.30 -6.21
N ILE A 48 -7.95 -6.51 -6.28
CA ILE A 48 -7.96 -5.29 -7.12
C ILE A 48 -7.27 -4.14 -6.38
N SER A 49 -7.51 -3.99 -5.06
CA SER A 49 -7.00 -2.87 -4.27
C SER A 49 -5.48 -2.84 -4.21
N THR A 50 -4.79 -3.99 -4.10
CA THR A 50 -3.33 -4.07 -4.15
C THR A 50 -2.78 -3.43 -5.43
N ASN A 51 -3.28 -3.85 -6.59
CA ASN A 51 -2.85 -3.33 -7.89
C ASN A 51 -3.28 -1.87 -8.13
N THR A 52 -4.46 -1.46 -7.66
CA THR A 52 -4.89 -0.07 -7.78
C THR A 52 -4.10 0.85 -6.86
N SER A 53 -3.54 0.33 -5.76
CA SER A 53 -2.61 1.04 -4.88
C SER A 53 -1.35 1.44 -5.64
N ASP A 54 -0.68 0.50 -6.34
CA ASP A 54 0.48 0.79 -7.18
C ASP A 54 0.21 1.89 -8.21
N VAL A 55 -0.93 1.75 -8.91
CA VAL A 55 -1.33 2.74 -9.93
C VAL A 55 -1.60 4.11 -9.29
N GLY A 56 -2.24 4.14 -8.11
CA GLY A 56 -2.46 5.35 -7.32
C GLY A 56 -1.16 5.96 -6.83
N ALA A 57 -0.22 5.15 -6.35
CA ALA A 57 1.12 5.57 -5.90
C ALA A 57 1.93 6.25 -7.01
N MET A 58 1.69 5.85 -8.28
CA MET A 58 2.27 6.51 -9.47
C MET A 58 1.52 7.80 -9.89
N GLY A 59 0.45 8.19 -9.17
CA GLY A 59 -0.40 9.35 -9.52
C GLY A 59 -1.26 9.12 -10.77
N CYS A 60 -1.59 7.87 -11.06
CA CYS A 60 -2.30 7.44 -12.26
C CYS A 60 -3.73 6.99 -11.96
N ARG A 61 -4.55 6.88 -13.00
CA ARG A 61 -5.92 6.34 -12.93
C ARG A 61 -5.91 4.91 -13.42
N PRO A 62 -6.48 3.95 -12.70
CA PRO A 62 -6.72 2.59 -13.21
C PRO A 62 -7.57 2.62 -14.49
N THR A 63 -7.27 1.71 -15.43
CA THR A 63 -8.00 1.61 -16.71
C THR A 63 -8.51 0.20 -16.96
N PHE A 64 -7.62 -0.77 -17.15
CA PHE A 64 -7.99 -2.14 -17.52
C PHE A 64 -7.28 -3.14 -16.63
N ALA A 65 -8.04 -4.11 -16.10
CA ALA A 65 -7.53 -5.26 -15.36
C ALA A 65 -7.68 -6.55 -16.18
N LEU A 66 -6.66 -7.39 -16.14
CA LEU A 66 -6.70 -8.79 -16.55
C LEU A 66 -6.57 -9.67 -15.31
N VAL A 67 -7.46 -10.66 -15.17
CA VAL A 67 -7.52 -11.52 -13.99
C VAL A 67 -7.20 -12.96 -14.38
N THR A 68 -6.15 -13.53 -13.82
CA THR A 68 -5.83 -14.95 -13.97
C THR A 68 -6.14 -15.71 -12.69
N LEU A 69 -6.89 -16.79 -12.78
CA LEU A 69 -7.26 -17.65 -11.67
C LEU A 69 -6.64 -19.03 -11.82
N GLY A 70 -5.91 -19.49 -10.81
CA GLY A 70 -5.54 -20.89 -10.65
C GLY A 70 -6.50 -21.56 -9.66
N LEU A 71 -7.35 -22.48 -10.13
CA LEU A 71 -8.45 -23.03 -9.35
C LEU A 71 -8.22 -24.50 -8.97
N ARG A 72 -8.45 -24.82 -7.69
CA ARG A 72 -8.66 -26.20 -7.27
C ARG A 72 -10.05 -26.67 -7.70
N ALA A 73 -10.21 -27.98 -7.88
CA ALA A 73 -11.46 -28.57 -8.37
C ALA A 73 -12.63 -28.53 -7.35
N ASP A 74 -12.33 -28.31 -6.07
CA ASP A 74 -13.27 -28.29 -4.95
C ASP A 74 -13.86 -26.90 -4.66
N LEU A 75 -13.39 -25.85 -5.33
CA LEU A 75 -13.87 -24.48 -5.09
C LEU A 75 -15.30 -24.28 -5.61
N PRO A 76 -16.19 -23.66 -4.80
CA PRO A 76 -17.57 -23.42 -5.21
C PRO A 76 -17.67 -22.28 -6.24
N VAL A 77 -18.40 -22.49 -7.32
CA VAL A 77 -18.64 -21.46 -8.35
C VAL A 77 -19.29 -20.20 -7.73
N SER A 78 -20.18 -20.37 -6.75
CA SER A 78 -20.80 -19.24 -6.04
C SER A 78 -19.78 -18.34 -5.34
N GLY A 79 -18.72 -18.92 -4.76
CA GLY A 79 -17.63 -18.15 -4.16
C GLY A 79 -16.87 -17.32 -5.19
N LEU A 80 -16.56 -17.92 -6.36
CA LEU A 80 -15.91 -17.19 -7.45
C LEU A 80 -16.78 -16.03 -7.94
N VAL A 81 -18.09 -16.21 -8.04
CA VAL A 81 -19.02 -15.12 -8.40
C VAL A 81 -19.00 -14.01 -7.37
N GLU A 82 -18.99 -14.33 -6.06
CA GLU A 82 -18.84 -13.31 -4.99
C GLU A 82 -17.49 -12.61 -5.05
N MET A 83 -16.41 -13.33 -5.36
CA MET A 83 -15.08 -12.71 -5.52
C MET A 83 -15.08 -11.70 -6.67
N TYR A 84 -15.63 -12.05 -7.82
CA TYR A 84 -15.79 -11.10 -8.93
C TYR A 84 -16.68 -9.91 -8.56
N ALA A 85 -17.73 -10.11 -7.75
CA ALA A 85 -18.53 -8.99 -7.25
C ALA A 85 -17.68 -8.04 -6.38
N GLY A 86 -16.81 -8.57 -5.51
CA GLY A 86 -15.85 -7.75 -4.75
C GLY A 86 -14.83 -7.01 -5.63
N MET A 87 -14.36 -7.66 -6.71
CA MET A 87 -13.49 -7.01 -7.70
C MET A 87 -14.20 -5.82 -8.37
N MET A 88 -15.47 -6.01 -8.75
CA MET A 88 -16.25 -4.93 -9.38
C MET A 88 -16.51 -3.77 -8.41
N ASP A 89 -16.80 -4.05 -7.12
CA ASP A 89 -16.96 -3.00 -6.10
C ASP A 89 -15.67 -2.17 -5.97
N ALA A 90 -14.49 -2.83 -5.94
CA ALA A 90 -13.20 -2.14 -5.84
C ALA A 90 -12.91 -1.26 -7.07
N LEU A 91 -13.24 -1.75 -8.27
CA LEU A 91 -13.10 -0.97 -9.51
C LEU A 91 -14.11 0.17 -9.61
N GLU A 92 -15.32 0.00 -9.11
CA GLU A 92 -16.29 1.10 -9.01
C GLU A 92 -15.78 2.23 -8.10
N HIS A 93 -15.09 1.86 -7.00
CA HIS A 93 -14.47 2.82 -6.09
C HIS A 93 -13.24 3.51 -6.71
N SER A 94 -12.31 2.73 -7.28
CA SER A 94 -10.99 3.21 -7.70
C SER A 94 -10.91 3.61 -9.17
N GLY A 95 -11.88 3.20 -9.98
CA GLY A 95 -11.89 3.33 -11.43
C GLY A 95 -11.33 2.09 -12.13
N GLY A 96 -11.55 2.02 -13.45
CA GLY A 96 -11.14 0.91 -14.29
C GLY A 96 -12.22 -0.13 -14.51
N LEU A 97 -11.88 -1.18 -15.27
CA LEU A 97 -12.78 -2.31 -15.55
C LEU A 97 -11.97 -3.59 -15.84
N ILE A 98 -12.58 -4.75 -15.61
CA ILE A 98 -12.02 -6.04 -16.01
C ILE A 98 -12.20 -6.20 -17.52
N ALA A 99 -11.07 -6.30 -18.24
CA ALA A 99 -11.06 -6.43 -19.71
C ALA A 99 -10.97 -7.89 -20.18
N GLY A 100 -10.58 -8.81 -19.30
CA GLY A 100 -10.43 -10.22 -19.62
C GLY A 100 -9.63 -10.96 -18.58
N GLY A 101 -9.10 -12.13 -18.93
CA GLY A 101 -8.27 -12.95 -18.05
C GLY A 101 -8.19 -14.39 -18.51
N ASP A 102 -7.75 -15.27 -17.64
CA ASP A 102 -7.61 -16.69 -17.86
C ASP A 102 -8.01 -17.50 -16.63
N VAL A 103 -8.44 -18.74 -16.83
CA VAL A 103 -8.77 -19.70 -15.75
C VAL A 103 -8.09 -21.02 -16.02
N VAL A 104 -7.21 -21.41 -15.11
CA VAL A 104 -6.45 -22.65 -15.22
C VAL A 104 -6.68 -23.56 -14.01
N LYS A 105 -6.56 -24.87 -14.23
CA LYS A 105 -6.54 -25.82 -13.12
C LYS A 105 -5.20 -25.73 -12.38
N SER A 106 -5.26 -25.61 -11.06
CA SER A 106 -4.08 -25.52 -10.19
C SER A 106 -4.24 -26.38 -8.94
N PRO A 107 -3.16 -26.90 -8.36
CA PRO A 107 -3.20 -27.58 -7.06
C PRO A 107 -3.47 -26.62 -5.89
N VAL A 108 -3.19 -25.34 -6.05
CA VAL A 108 -3.45 -24.26 -5.08
C VAL A 108 -4.36 -23.20 -5.68
N PHE A 109 -5.18 -22.57 -4.87
CA PHE A 109 -5.96 -21.41 -5.32
C PHE A 109 -5.06 -20.18 -5.34
N PHE A 110 -5.02 -19.49 -6.48
CA PHE A 110 -4.39 -18.18 -6.59
C PHE A 110 -5.19 -17.25 -7.50
N VAL A 111 -5.03 -15.98 -7.26
CA VAL A 111 -5.55 -14.91 -8.12
C VAL A 111 -4.41 -13.99 -8.48
N THR A 112 -4.21 -13.76 -9.78
CA THR A 112 -3.27 -12.77 -10.31
C THR A 112 -4.07 -11.69 -11.02
N VAL A 113 -3.80 -10.44 -10.67
CA VAL A 113 -4.34 -9.29 -11.38
C VAL A 113 -3.19 -8.56 -12.06
N ALA A 114 -3.32 -8.31 -13.35
CA ALA A 114 -2.48 -7.36 -14.06
C ALA A 114 -3.33 -6.12 -14.36
N LEU A 115 -2.87 -4.94 -13.92
CA LEU A 115 -3.63 -3.70 -14.01
C LEU A 115 -2.85 -2.65 -14.80
N GLU A 116 -3.52 -2.04 -15.77
CA GLU A 116 -3.02 -0.85 -16.45
C GLU A 116 -3.63 0.42 -15.86
N GLY A 117 -2.85 1.50 -15.92
CA GLY A 117 -3.29 2.84 -15.53
C GLY A 117 -2.81 3.91 -16.51
N GLN A 118 -3.44 5.07 -16.46
CA GLN A 118 -3.12 6.21 -17.29
C GLN A 118 -2.67 7.39 -16.44
N SER A 119 -1.51 7.99 -16.79
CA SER A 119 -1.00 9.17 -16.10
C SER A 119 -1.93 10.37 -16.25
N VAL A 120 -1.93 11.25 -15.24
CA VAL A 120 -2.54 12.56 -15.39
C VAL A 120 -1.67 13.44 -16.27
N THR A 121 -2.30 14.35 -17.03
CA THR A 121 -1.62 15.39 -17.82
C THR A 121 -1.90 16.74 -17.20
N ILE A 122 -0.85 17.56 -17.10
CA ILE A 122 -0.94 18.97 -16.68
C ILE A 122 -0.36 19.81 -17.83
N GLY A 123 -1.23 20.56 -18.50
CA GLY A 123 -0.92 21.08 -19.83
C GLY A 123 -0.71 19.93 -20.83
N GLU A 124 0.43 19.91 -21.52
CA GLU A 124 0.81 18.86 -22.48
C GLU A 124 1.74 17.78 -21.89
N LYS A 125 2.09 17.88 -20.60
CA LYS A 125 3.06 16.97 -19.96
C LYS A 125 2.36 15.95 -19.09
N ALA A 126 2.76 14.67 -19.27
CA ALA A 126 2.41 13.60 -18.34
C ALA A 126 3.15 13.80 -17.02
N HIS A 127 2.45 13.61 -15.90
CA HIS A 127 3.00 13.66 -14.56
C HIS A 127 2.93 12.28 -13.93
N LEU A 128 4.03 11.89 -13.27
CA LEU A 128 4.15 10.66 -12.51
C LEU A 128 4.78 10.97 -11.15
N LEU A 129 4.32 10.27 -10.14
CA LEU A 129 5.01 10.13 -8.87
C LEU A 129 6.01 8.97 -9.01
N ARG A 130 7.19 9.10 -8.37
CA ARG A 130 8.27 8.12 -8.53
C ARG A 130 9.12 8.02 -7.26
N ARG A 131 9.64 6.83 -6.98
CA ARG A 131 10.50 6.58 -5.81
C ARG A 131 11.86 7.29 -5.89
N ASP A 132 12.37 7.59 -7.09
CA ASP A 132 13.71 8.15 -7.34
C ASP A 132 13.77 9.69 -7.34
N LYS A 133 12.80 10.38 -6.74
CA LYS A 133 12.68 11.84 -6.82
C LYS A 133 12.79 12.56 -5.48
N ALA A 134 12.93 11.88 -4.36
CA ALA A 134 13.14 12.50 -3.07
C ALA A 134 14.49 13.23 -3.01
N LYS A 135 14.54 14.34 -2.27
CA LYS A 135 15.74 15.17 -2.12
C LYS A 135 15.95 15.54 -0.66
N PRO A 136 17.21 15.68 -0.21
CA PRO A 136 17.49 16.21 1.12
C PRO A 136 16.79 17.56 1.35
N GLY A 137 16.12 17.68 2.51
CA GLY A 137 15.28 18.82 2.88
C GLY A 137 13.82 18.71 2.48
N ASP A 138 13.42 17.65 1.75
CA ASP A 138 12.00 17.34 1.54
C ASP A 138 11.38 16.84 2.84
N LEU A 139 10.16 17.29 3.15
CA LEU A 139 9.33 16.72 4.21
C LEU A 139 8.80 15.36 3.77
N ILE A 140 8.68 14.45 4.73
CA ILE A 140 8.08 13.12 4.54
C ILE A 140 6.66 13.16 5.11
N ALA A 141 5.69 12.75 4.34
CA ALA A 141 4.31 12.65 4.80
C ALA A 141 3.65 11.33 4.38
N VAL A 142 2.63 10.96 5.13
CA VAL A 142 1.78 9.80 4.85
C VAL A 142 0.31 10.19 4.84
N THR A 143 -0.48 9.51 4.04
CA THR A 143 -1.94 9.58 4.09
C THR A 143 -2.46 8.63 5.18
N GLY A 144 -3.56 8.97 5.82
CA GLY A 144 -4.26 8.11 6.79
C GLY A 144 -3.45 7.64 7.99
N PRO A 145 -4.08 6.84 8.86
CA PRO A 145 -3.42 6.16 9.97
C PRO A 145 -2.77 4.86 9.50
N LEU A 146 -1.65 4.47 10.14
CA LEU A 146 -0.87 3.29 9.83
C LEU A 146 -1.02 2.19 10.89
N GLY A 147 -0.75 0.94 10.48
CA GLY A 147 -0.65 -0.24 11.33
C GLY A 147 -1.95 -0.97 11.59
N CYS A 148 -3.10 -0.43 11.16
CA CYS A 148 -4.40 -1.09 11.37
C CYS A 148 -4.48 -2.43 10.64
N SER A 149 -3.92 -2.53 9.45
CA SER A 149 -3.83 -3.80 8.71
C SER A 149 -2.96 -4.82 9.44
N GLY A 150 -1.79 -4.41 9.95
CA GLY A 150 -0.93 -5.27 10.78
C GLY A 150 -1.64 -5.76 12.06
N GLY A 151 -2.42 -4.88 12.71
CA GLY A 151 -3.27 -5.25 13.85
C GLY A 151 -4.34 -6.28 13.46
N GLY A 152 -4.99 -6.09 12.33
CA GLY A 152 -5.98 -7.02 11.77
C GLY A 152 -5.39 -8.39 11.43
N LEU A 153 -4.20 -8.41 10.84
CA LEU A 153 -3.46 -9.64 10.55
C LEU A 153 -3.15 -10.43 11.83
N ARG A 154 -2.66 -9.77 12.89
CA ARG A 154 -2.42 -10.42 14.20
C ARG A 154 -3.69 -11.09 14.74
N LEU A 155 -4.83 -10.41 14.64
CA LEU A 155 -6.13 -10.95 15.06
C LEU A 155 -6.57 -12.15 14.21
N ALA A 156 -6.37 -12.08 12.89
CA ALA A 156 -6.71 -13.14 11.96
C ALA A 156 -5.87 -14.41 12.17
N LEU A 157 -4.58 -14.25 12.46
CA LEU A 157 -3.68 -15.37 12.79
C LEU A 157 -3.92 -15.96 14.17
N GLY A 158 -4.76 -15.32 15.01
CA GLY A 158 -5.05 -15.77 16.37
C GLY A 158 -3.90 -15.54 17.37
N ASN A 159 -2.87 -14.79 16.97
CA ASN A 159 -1.72 -14.45 17.80
C ASN A 159 -2.06 -13.22 18.66
N ASP A 160 -1.81 -13.31 19.97
CA ASP A 160 -1.87 -12.19 20.92
C ASP A 160 -3.16 -11.36 20.90
N ARG A 161 -4.32 -12.04 20.82
CA ARG A 161 -5.60 -11.34 20.91
C ARG A 161 -5.80 -10.75 22.30
N PRO A 162 -5.93 -9.41 22.43
CA PRO A 162 -6.20 -8.78 23.72
C PRO A 162 -7.49 -9.34 24.36
N SER A 163 -7.44 -9.66 25.66
CA SER A 163 -8.56 -10.32 26.37
C SER A 163 -9.80 -9.46 26.49
N ASP A 164 -9.66 -8.15 26.41
CA ASP A 164 -10.68 -7.12 26.58
C ASP A 164 -11.03 -6.38 25.27
N LEU A 165 -10.51 -6.87 24.12
CA LEU A 165 -10.78 -6.29 22.81
C LEU A 165 -12.26 -6.38 22.47
N LYS A 166 -12.90 -5.22 22.28
CA LYS A 166 -14.30 -5.14 21.88
C LYS A 166 -14.50 -5.72 20.48
N LYS A 167 -15.74 -6.21 20.25
CA LYS A 167 -16.08 -6.80 18.96
C LYS A 167 -16.00 -5.79 17.81
N GLU A 168 -16.37 -4.54 18.07
CA GLU A 168 -16.33 -3.43 17.11
C GLU A 168 -14.87 -3.10 16.73
N ASP A 169 -13.97 -3.06 17.71
CA ASP A 169 -12.55 -2.78 17.50
C ASP A 169 -11.88 -3.90 16.69
N SER A 170 -12.20 -5.16 17.02
CA SER A 170 -11.75 -6.32 16.23
C SER A 170 -12.27 -6.28 14.79
N ALA A 171 -13.53 -5.90 14.58
CA ALA A 171 -14.11 -5.78 13.24
C ALA A 171 -13.44 -4.65 12.43
N HIS A 172 -13.15 -3.51 13.07
CA HIS A 172 -12.45 -2.39 12.46
C HIS A 172 -11.05 -2.80 11.96
N LEU A 173 -10.23 -3.42 12.83
CA LEU A 173 -8.89 -3.86 12.47
C LEU A 173 -8.89 -4.95 11.38
N ASN A 174 -9.80 -5.93 11.50
CA ASN A 174 -9.97 -6.96 10.46
C ASN A 174 -10.39 -6.35 9.11
N LEU A 175 -11.26 -5.34 9.13
CA LEU A 175 -11.70 -4.65 7.91
C LEU A 175 -10.51 -3.91 7.27
N ALA A 176 -9.67 -3.25 8.05
CA ALA A 176 -8.46 -2.59 7.54
C ALA A 176 -7.54 -3.58 6.81
N HIS A 177 -7.42 -4.83 7.30
CA HIS A 177 -6.59 -5.84 6.66
C HIS A 177 -7.25 -6.50 5.44
N PHE A 178 -8.54 -6.84 5.52
CA PHE A 178 -9.22 -7.60 4.48
C PHE A 178 -9.85 -6.74 3.38
N HIS A 179 -10.01 -5.46 3.63
CA HIS A 179 -10.74 -4.55 2.75
C HIS A 179 -10.03 -3.19 2.65
N PRO A 180 -8.75 -3.16 2.22
CA PRO A 180 -7.98 -1.92 2.13
C PRO A 180 -8.55 -0.96 1.09
N TYR A 181 -8.39 0.35 1.33
CA TYR A 181 -8.84 1.41 0.43
C TYR A 181 -7.64 2.10 -0.23
N PRO A 182 -7.33 1.76 -1.50
CA PRO A 182 -6.20 2.34 -2.21
C PRO A 182 -6.40 3.84 -2.46
N ARG A 183 -5.35 4.62 -2.27
CA ARG A 183 -5.36 6.09 -2.30
C ARG A 183 -5.19 6.66 -3.72
N VAL A 184 -6.01 6.21 -4.67
CA VAL A 184 -5.94 6.63 -6.09
C VAL A 184 -6.24 8.12 -6.26
N SER A 185 -7.29 8.63 -5.61
CA SER A 185 -7.65 10.05 -5.67
C SER A 185 -6.59 10.95 -5.08
N GLU A 186 -6.00 10.52 -3.97
CA GLU A 186 -4.91 11.21 -3.29
C GLU A 186 -3.64 11.23 -4.15
N GLY A 187 -3.26 10.09 -4.75
CA GLY A 187 -2.13 10.01 -5.68
C GLY A 187 -2.27 10.97 -6.86
N ILE A 188 -3.46 11.03 -7.45
CA ILE A 188 -3.78 11.98 -8.52
C ILE A 188 -3.69 13.44 -8.03
N ALA A 189 -4.16 13.72 -6.81
CA ALA A 189 -4.09 15.05 -6.20
C ALA A 189 -2.63 15.45 -5.95
N LEU A 190 -1.81 14.53 -5.42
CA LEU A 190 -0.37 14.74 -5.23
C LEU A 190 0.34 15.08 -6.55
N ALA A 191 0.09 14.30 -7.60
CA ALA A 191 0.67 14.56 -8.92
C ALA A 191 0.29 15.97 -9.45
N ARG A 192 -0.98 16.36 -9.27
CA ARG A 192 -1.48 17.68 -9.66
C ARG A 192 -0.91 18.82 -8.81
N ALA A 193 -0.65 18.59 -7.53
CA ALA A 193 -0.02 19.55 -6.63
C ALA A 193 1.47 19.77 -6.95
N GLY A 194 2.07 18.91 -7.79
CA GLY A 194 3.48 19.01 -8.19
C GLY A 194 4.44 18.17 -7.35
N VAL A 195 3.92 17.28 -6.48
CA VAL A 195 4.70 16.25 -5.82
C VAL A 195 5.34 15.36 -6.89
N LYS A 196 6.56 14.91 -6.64
CA LYS A 196 7.32 14.09 -7.59
C LYS A 196 7.71 12.74 -7.03
N SER A 197 7.79 12.63 -5.71
CA SER A 197 8.23 11.41 -5.03
C SER A 197 7.11 10.86 -4.17
N ALA A 198 6.69 9.63 -4.48
CA ALA A 198 5.76 8.87 -3.69
C ALA A 198 5.88 7.39 -4.01
N MET A 199 5.33 6.57 -3.12
CA MET A 199 5.01 5.16 -3.25
C MET A 199 3.86 4.81 -2.30
N ASP A 200 3.28 3.62 -2.42
CA ASP A 200 2.36 3.11 -1.41
C ASP A 200 3.10 2.42 -0.26
N ILE A 201 2.37 2.18 0.84
CA ILE A 201 2.88 1.47 2.02
C ILE A 201 2.27 0.06 1.99
N SER A 202 3.02 -0.88 1.45
CA SER A 202 2.65 -2.30 1.30
C SER A 202 3.39 -3.23 2.25
N ASP A 203 4.67 -2.97 2.53
CA ASP A 203 5.51 -3.79 3.41
C ASP A 203 5.73 -3.14 4.79
N GLY A 204 5.23 -1.92 4.96
CA GLY A 204 5.35 -1.11 6.16
C GLY A 204 6.18 0.15 5.95
N LEU A 205 5.88 1.19 6.73
CA LEU A 205 6.46 2.53 6.55
C LEU A 205 7.99 2.52 6.46
N LEU A 206 8.67 1.80 7.36
CA LEU A 206 10.15 1.83 7.39
C LEU A 206 10.78 1.08 6.22
N ASP A 207 10.21 -0.05 5.82
CA ASP A 207 10.71 -0.84 4.71
C ASP A 207 10.52 -0.10 3.39
N ASP A 208 9.33 0.43 3.15
CA ASP A 208 8.98 1.18 1.95
C ASP A 208 9.73 2.53 1.86
N LEU A 209 9.88 3.24 2.98
CA LEU A 209 10.74 4.42 3.04
C LEU A 209 12.22 4.07 2.75
N GLY A 210 12.67 2.90 3.21
CA GLY A 210 14.00 2.37 2.89
C GLY A 210 14.20 2.16 1.38
N LYS A 211 13.20 1.60 0.69
CA LYS A 211 13.20 1.42 -0.76
C LYS A 211 13.22 2.78 -1.48
N LEU A 212 12.37 3.73 -1.06
CA LEU A 212 12.34 5.09 -1.62
C LEU A 212 13.68 5.80 -1.42
N CYS A 213 14.28 5.72 -0.22
CA CYS A 213 15.58 6.30 0.07
C CYS A 213 16.70 5.70 -0.78
N LYS A 214 16.68 4.39 -0.99
CA LYS A 214 17.63 3.68 -1.84
C LYS A 214 17.56 4.15 -3.29
N GLU A 215 16.36 4.19 -3.87
CA GLU A 215 16.17 4.62 -5.27
C GLU A 215 16.51 6.12 -5.45
N SER A 216 16.23 6.97 -4.46
CA SER A 216 16.56 8.39 -4.47
C SER A 216 17.99 8.71 -4.02
N GLN A 217 18.74 7.72 -3.52
CA GLN A 217 20.11 7.88 -2.96
C GLN A 217 20.16 8.91 -1.81
N VAL A 218 19.21 8.81 -0.87
CA VAL A 218 19.05 9.70 0.29
C VAL A 218 18.92 8.89 1.57
N GLY A 219 18.84 9.56 2.72
CA GLY A 219 18.45 9.00 4.00
C GLY A 219 17.19 9.68 4.52
N ALA A 220 16.66 9.25 5.66
CA ALA A 220 15.45 9.79 6.25
C ALA A 220 15.50 9.75 7.77
N ILE A 221 14.89 10.74 8.41
CA ILE A 221 14.62 10.74 9.84
C ILE A 221 13.11 10.83 10.04
N ILE A 222 12.56 9.85 10.77
CA ILE A 222 11.14 9.79 11.17
C ILE A 222 11.04 10.11 12.65
N ARG A 223 10.09 10.96 13.03
CA ARG A 223 9.77 11.24 14.44
C ARG A 223 8.61 10.32 14.89
N ALA A 224 8.87 9.48 15.88
CA ALA A 224 7.93 8.47 16.35
C ALA A 224 6.58 9.05 16.82
N SER A 225 6.60 10.22 17.48
CA SER A 225 5.38 10.91 17.94
C SER A 225 4.49 11.42 16.82
N ASP A 226 5.04 11.66 15.63
CA ASP A 226 4.31 12.20 14.47
C ASP A 226 3.70 11.09 13.59
N VAL A 227 4.05 9.82 13.86
CA VAL A 227 3.49 8.67 13.13
C VAL A 227 2.01 8.52 13.46
N PRO A 228 1.10 8.64 12.47
CA PRO A 228 -0.32 8.55 12.72
C PRO A 228 -0.73 7.10 12.96
N ALA A 229 -1.44 6.85 14.06
CA ALA A 229 -2.06 5.57 14.36
C ALA A 229 -3.47 5.78 14.88
N ASP A 230 -4.38 4.91 14.44
CA ASP A 230 -5.78 4.92 14.87
C ASP A 230 -5.92 4.67 16.38
N ALA A 231 -6.93 5.30 16.99
CA ALA A 231 -7.20 5.12 18.42
C ALA A 231 -7.52 3.65 18.77
N THR A 232 -8.19 2.93 17.87
CA THR A 232 -8.50 1.51 18.01
C THR A 232 -7.22 0.67 18.06
N LEU A 233 -6.27 0.94 17.17
CA LEU A 233 -4.97 0.26 17.17
C LEU A 233 -4.21 0.51 18.47
N ARG A 234 -4.13 1.78 18.91
CA ARG A 234 -3.45 2.15 20.16
C ARG A 234 -4.09 1.51 21.38
N SER A 235 -5.43 1.40 21.40
CA SER A 235 -6.17 0.76 22.48
C SER A 235 -6.02 -0.76 22.46
N ALA A 236 -6.03 -1.38 21.28
CA ALA A 236 -5.91 -2.83 21.15
C ALA A 236 -4.48 -3.33 21.43
N PHE A 237 -3.46 -2.56 21.03
CA PHE A 237 -2.04 -2.93 21.15
C PHE A 237 -1.23 -1.80 21.78
N PRO A 238 -1.47 -1.45 23.07
CA PRO A 238 -0.88 -0.26 23.70
C PRO A 238 0.67 -0.28 23.72
N ASP A 239 1.27 -1.45 23.80
CA ASP A 239 2.73 -1.60 23.82
C ASP A 239 3.34 -1.77 22.43
N ASP A 240 2.56 -2.20 21.43
CA ASP A 240 3.04 -2.59 20.10
C ASP A 240 2.55 -1.68 18.95
N TRP A 241 1.63 -0.74 19.24
CA TRP A 241 1.01 0.09 18.18
C TRP A 241 2.03 0.80 17.29
N LEU A 242 3.14 1.28 17.87
CA LEU A 242 4.18 1.97 17.11
C LEU A 242 4.93 1.00 16.19
N ALA A 243 5.25 -0.20 16.67
CA ALA A 243 5.88 -1.24 15.87
C ALA A 243 4.97 -1.66 14.71
N LEU A 244 3.65 -1.77 14.95
CA LEU A 244 2.66 -2.05 13.92
C LEU A 244 2.54 -0.90 12.91
N ALA A 245 2.54 0.36 13.36
CA ALA A 245 2.44 1.52 12.48
C ALA A 245 3.72 1.74 11.63
N LEU A 246 4.89 1.34 12.15
CA LEU A 246 6.17 1.49 11.44
C LEU A 246 6.49 0.30 10.52
N GLY A 247 6.09 -0.92 10.91
CA GLY A 247 6.47 -2.15 10.21
C GLY A 247 5.32 -3.06 9.82
N GLY A 248 4.07 -2.70 10.13
CA GLY A 248 2.89 -3.43 9.66
C GLY A 248 2.67 -3.17 8.17
N GLY A 249 2.55 -4.24 7.39
CA GLY A 249 2.27 -4.14 5.97
C GLY A 249 0.78 -4.04 5.63
N GLU A 250 0.51 -3.81 4.35
CA GLU A 250 -0.81 -3.82 3.71
C GLU A 250 -1.76 -2.71 4.19
N ASP A 251 -1.23 -1.57 4.66
CA ASP A 251 -2.06 -0.39 4.94
C ASP A 251 -2.53 0.31 3.66
N TYR A 252 -1.75 0.20 2.56
CA TYR A 252 -2.04 0.80 1.26
C TYR A 252 -2.33 2.31 1.32
N GLU A 253 -1.72 2.98 2.29
CA GLU A 253 -1.61 4.42 2.35
C GLU A 253 -0.47 4.89 1.44
N LEU A 254 -0.39 6.20 1.14
CA LEU A 254 0.71 6.77 0.37
C LEU A 254 1.76 7.36 1.31
N LEU A 255 3.01 7.01 1.03
CA LEU A 255 4.22 7.67 1.50
C LEU A 255 4.69 8.62 0.39
N PHE A 256 4.89 9.91 0.69
CA PHE A 256 5.36 10.87 -0.28
C PHE A 256 6.30 11.92 0.32
N THR A 257 7.12 12.52 -0.54
CA THR A 257 8.06 13.55 -0.12
C THR A 257 7.95 14.79 -1.01
N ALA A 258 8.09 15.96 -0.42
CA ALA A 258 8.06 17.22 -1.13
C ALA A 258 8.75 18.35 -0.32
N PRO A 259 9.27 19.40 -1.01
CA PRO A 259 9.62 20.65 -0.35
C PRO A 259 8.40 21.27 0.37
N ALA A 260 8.63 22.01 1.46
CA ALA A 260 7.56 22.55 2.31
C ALA A 260 6.46 23.30 1.53
N GLU A 261 6.82 24.11 0.53
CA GLU A 261 5.85 24.85 -0.28
C GLU A 261 4.92 23.94 -1.08
N ILE A 262 5.45 22.84 -1.64
CA ILE A 262 4.66 21.83 -2.38
C ILE A 262 3.86 20.97 -1.41
N MET A 263 4.44 20.64 -0.24
CA MET A 263 3.74 19.91 0.83
C MET A 263 2.48 20.66 1.27
N ASP A 264 2.57 21.97 1.48
CA ASP A 264 1.42 22.81 1.83
C ASP A 264 0.32 22.83 0.75
N ILE A 265 0.71 22.79 -0.53
CA ILE A 265 -0.23 22.70 -1.65
C ILE A 265 -0.90 21.33 -1.66
N ALA A 266 -0.11 20.28 -1.50
CA ALA A 266 -0.59 18.89 -1.47
C ALA A 266 -1.60 18.67 -0.34
N ILE A 267 -1.29 19.12 0.89
CA ILE A 267 -2.19 19.00 2.05
C ILE A 267 -3.53 19.69 1.78
N ARG A 268 -3.51 20.89 1.20
CA ARG A 268 -4.74 21.63 0.87
C ARG A 268 -5.55 21.01 -0.29
N ALA A 269 -4.94 20.19 -1.12
CA ALA A 269 -5.58 19.56 -2.27
C ALA A 269 -6.27 18.24 -1.94
N MET A 270 -6.13 17.73 -0.72
CA MET A 270 -6.68 16.45 -0.29
C MET A 270 -7.72 16.64 0.82
N ASP A 271 -8.76 15.83 0.78
CA ASP A 271 -9.86 15.86 1.77
C ASP A 271 -9.57 14.98 3.00
N GLY A 272 -8.58 14.06 2.92
CA GLY A 272 -8.22 13.12 3.99
C GLY A 272 -7.11 13.63 4.91
N PRO A 273 -6.88 12.94 6.03
CA PRO A 273 -5.80 13.28 6.96
C PRO A 273 -4.45 13.01 6.31
N ILE A 274 -3.52 13.95 6.51
CA ILE A 274 -2.11 13.83 6.12
C ILE A 274 -1.28 14.17 7.34
N SER A 275 -0.29 13.33 7.61
CA SER A 275 0.67 13.53 8.70
C SER A 275 2.07 13.70 8.13
N ILE A 276 2.72 14.82 8.48
CA ILE A 276 4.16 14.97 8.25
C ILE A 276 4.84 14.18 9.35
N VAL A 277 5.66 13.19 8.96
CA VAL A 277 6.26 12.22 9.89
C VAL A 277 7.77 12.35 9.99
N GLY A 278 8.40 13.19 9.15
CA GLY A 278 9.85 13.32 9.15
C GLY A 278 10.40 14.16 8.01
N GLU A 279 11.69 13.99 7.73
CA GLU A 279 12.45 14.73 6.74
C GLU A 279 13.46 13.85 6.01
N ILE A 280 13.71 14.14 4.74
CA ILE A 280 14.72 13.50 3.90
C ILE A 280 16.08 14.14 4.17
N HIS A 281 17.08 13.30 4.40
CA HIS A 281 18.46 13.65 4.71
C HIS A 281 19.45 13.10 3.66
N PRO A 282 20.73 13.57 3.67
CA PRO A 282 21.76 12.95 2.84
C PRO A 282 21.94 11.45 3.09
N ALA A 283 22.32 10.71 2.06
CA ALA A 283 22.43 9.23 2.05
C ALA A 283 23.13 8.58 3.26
N PRO A 284 24.24 9.13 3.81
CA PRO A 284 24.92 8.50 4.95
C PRO A 284 24.06 8.38 6.23
N THR A 285 22.95 9.13 6.31
CA THR A 285 22.02 9.07 7.46
C THR A 285 21.34 7.71 7.60
N GLY A 286 21.04 7.02 6.49
CA GLY A 286 20.17 5.85 6.50
C GLY A 286 18.72 6.23 6.83
N VAL A 287 17.91 5.26 7.25
CA VAL A 287 16.56 5.49 7.79
C VAL A 287 16.61 5.34 9.30
N ILE A 288 16.28 6.41 10.03
CA ILE A 288 16.38 6.48 11.48
C ILE A 288 15.03 6.92 12.06
N VAL A 289 14.59 6.28 13.12
CA VAL A 289 13.46 6.73 13.93
C VAL A 289 13.99 7.42 15.19
N VAL A 290 13.48 8.59 15.51
CA VAL A 290 13.86 9.34 16.70
C VAL A 290 12.66 9.58 17.63
N ASP A 291 12.95 9.75 18.93
CA ASP A 291 11.98 10.21 19.93
C ASP A 291 11.85 11.75 19.92
N ASP A 292 11.06 12.29 20.88
CA ASP A 292 10.85 13.74 21.05
C ASP A 292 12.11 14.50 21.47
N SER A 293 13.17 13.79 21.87
CA SER A 293 14.48 14.36 22.26
C SER A 293 15.50 14.26 21.13
N ASP A 294 15.07 13.91 19.90
CA ASP A 294 15.93 13.61 18.73
C ASP A 294 16.90 12.44 18.97
N SER A 295 16.62 11.58 19.95
CA SER A 295 17.43 10.39 20.23
C SER A 295 16.96 9.21 19.38
N PRO A 296 17.87 8.49 18.69
CA PRO A 296 17.51 7.32 17.93
C PRO A 296 16.88 6.24 18.80
N ILE A 297 15.75 5.70 18.36
CA ILE A 297 15.08 4.57 19.00
C ILE A 297 15.13 3.35 18.07
N SER A 298 15.30 2.16 18.66
CA SER A 298 15.18 0.91 17.94
C SER A 298 13.77 0.38 18.09
N VAL A 299 13.08 0.23 16.97
CA VAL A 299 11.76 -0.39 16.92
C VAL A 299 11.92 -1.74 16.23
N ALA A 300 11.51 -2.81 16.89
CA ALA A 300 11.49 -4.14 16.29
C ALA A 300 10.39 -4.18 15.23
N THR A 301 10.76 -4.06 13.96
CA THR A 301 9.85 -4.20 12.83
C THR A 301 10.11 -5.53 12.16
N GLY A 302 9.07 -6.36 12.00
CA GLY A 302 9.13 -7.56 11.18
C GLY A 302 8.71 -7.20 9.76
N GLY A 303 9.67 -6.93 8.87
CA GLY A 303 9.39 -6.84 7.43
C GLY A 303 8.91 -8.19 6.90
N TRP A 304 8.03 -8.20 5.89
CA TRP A 304 7.61 -9.44 5.22
C TRP A 304 8.69 -9.90 4.24
N ASP A 305 9.17 -11.16 4.39
CA ASP A 305 10.04 -11.81 3.41
C ASP A 305 9.37 -13.09 2.90
N HIS A 306 9.08 -13.12 1.59
CA HIS A 306 8.47 -14.28 0.91
C HIS A 306 9.29 -15.57 1.01
N PHE A 307 10.59 -15.48 1.28
CA PHE A 307 11.54 -16.58 1.28
C PHE A 307 12.15 -16.87 2.66
N ASP A 308 11.77 -16.15 3.71
CA ASP A 308 12.20 -16.45 5.06
C ASP A 308 11.48 -17.71 5.59
N HIS A 309 12.23 -18.82 5.65
CA HIS A 309 11.72 -20.12 6.12
C HIS A 309 11.47 -20.18 7.63
N ASN A 310 11.86 -19.16 8.40
CA ASN A 310 11.68 -19.14 9.87
C ASN A 310 10.32 -18.57 10.30
N SER A 311 9.54 -17.96 9.40
CA SER A 311 8.23 -17.38 9.71
C SER A 311 7.07 -18.38 9.69
N GLN A 312 7.32 -19.67 9.33
CA GLN A 312 6.27 -20.71 9.23
C GLN A 312 6.21 -21.67 10.44
N SER A 313 6.97 -21.42 11.51
CA SER A 313 6.98 -22.28 12.70
C SER A 313 6.84 -21.49 14.00
N SER A 314 5.65 -20.91 14.22
CA SER A 314 5.19 -20.56 15.58
C SER A 314 3.67 -20.41 15.59
#